data_3152a9a94b920533cae99e1d52527d95
#
_entry.id   3152a9a94b920533cae99e1d52527d95
#
_cell.length_a   1.000
_cell.length_b   1.000
_cell.length_c   1.000
_cell.angle_alpha   90.00
_cell.angle_beta   90.00
_cell.angle_gamma   90.00
#
_symmetry.space_group_name_H-M   'P 1'
#
loop_
_entity.id
_entity.type
_entity.pdbx_description
1 polymer ?
#
loop_
_entity_poly.entity_id
_entity_poly.type
_entity_poly.pdbx_seq_one_letter_code
_entity_poly.pdbx_strand_id
1 'polypeptide(L)'
;MIFVTSQPAHAVAKVGEMLEELVVEFQIDPANILVLTGHTALRDRIRAESPGGFACAAWEDRHDGDIVCETIHRMKGLERDAVIVVTADDDLGDHLLYVGMSRAVSRLVVVGPRALTTRLQAGGPGI
;
A
#
# COMPACT_ATOMS: atom_id res chain seq x y z
N MET A 1 -10.32 5.38 6.49
CA MET A 1 -9.79 4.11 5.97
C MET A 1 -10.58 3.71 4.73
N ILE A 2 -9.88 3.37 3.67
CA ILE A 2 -10.50 3.01 2.39
C ILE A 2 -10.13 1.57 2.04
N PHE A 3 -11.14 0.75 1.72
CA PHE A 3 -10.92 -0.63 1.27
C PHE A 3 -11.24 -0.72 -0.21
N VAL A 4 -10.29 -1.23 -1.00
CA VAL A 4 -10.43 -1.39 -2.45
C VAL A 4 -10.32 -2.87 -2.79
N THR A 5 -11.40 -3.45 -3.25
CA THR A 5 -11.40 -4.85 -3.68
C THR A 5 -10.76 -4.95 -5.06
N SER A 6 -9.81 -5.89 -5.21
CA SER A 6 -9.10 -6.10 -6.45
C SER A 6 -8.88 -7.58 -6.70
N GLN A 7 -8.99 -7.98 -7.95
CA GLN A 7 -8.50 -9.30 -8.38
C GLN A 7 -6.97 -9.27 -8.41
N PRO A 8 -6.29 -10.41 -8.18
CA PRO A 8 -4.83 -10.46 -8.15
C PRO A 8 -4.16 -9.83 -9.39
N ALA A 9 -4.71 -10.08 -10.57
CA ALA A 9 -4.15 -9.55 -11.81
C ALA A 9 -4.26 -8.01 -11.92
N HIS A 10 -5.12 -7.39 -11.14
CA HIS A 10 -5.39 -5.95 -11.21
C HIS A 10 -4.86 -5.16 -10.01
N ALA A 11 -4.14 -5.82 -9.10
CA ALA A 11 -3.69 -5.18 -7.86
C ALA A 11 -2.80 -3.97 -8.13
N VAL A 12 -1.85 -4.09 -9.07
CA VAL A 12 -0.93 -2.98 -9.39
C VAL A 12 -1.68 -1.80 -10.02
N ALA A 13 -2.62 -2.08 -10.91
CA ALA A 13 -3.44 -1.03 -11.52
C ALA A 13 -4.28 -0.29 -10.47
N LYS A 14 -4.82 -1.01 -9.49
CA LYS A 14 -5.58 -0.39 -8.40
C LYS A 14 -4.70 0.49 -7.52
N VAL A 15 -3.46 0.10 -7.28
CA VAL A 15 -2.50 0.97 -6.58
C VAL A 15 -2.34 2.28 -7.35
N GLY A 16 -2.20 2.22 -8.68
CA GLY A 16 -2.08 3.41 -9.51
C GLY A 16 -3.29 4.33 -9.39
N GLU A 17 -4.50 3.78 -9.40
CA GLU A 17 -5.72 4.56 -9.22
C GLU A 17 -5.75 5.25 -7.86
N MET A 18 -5.33 4.55 -6.81
CA MET A 18 -5.34 5.11 -5.45
C MET A 18 -4.23 6.14 -5.27
N LEU A 19 -3.07 5.94 -5.89
CA LEU A 19 -2.01 6.96 -5.87
C LEU A 19 -2.47 8.26 -6.54
N GLU A 20 -3.16 8.15 -7.67
CA GLU A 20 -3.70 9.32 -8.33
C GLU A 20 -4.69 10.04 -7.43
N GLU A 21 -5.57 9.32 -6.76
CA GLU A 21 -6.52 9.93 -5.83
C GLU A 21 -5.81 10.62 -4.67
N LEU A 22 -4.83 9.97 -4.05
CA LEU A 22 -4.10 10.54 -2.92
C LEU A 22 -3.31 11.78 -3.32
N VAL A 23 -2.63 11.75 -4.47
CA VAL A 23 -1.79 12.88 -4.90
C VAL A 23 -2.62 14.02 -5.46
N VAL A 24 -3.60 13.72 -6.33
CA VAL A 24 -4.35 14.75 -7.05
C VAL A 24 -5.54 15.24 -6.23
N GLU A 25 -6.38 14.33 -5.75
CA GLU A 25 -7.61 14.72 -5.04
C GLU A 25 -7.31 15.20 -3.61
N PHE A 26 -6.46 14.48 -2.89
CA PHE A 26 -6.14 14.81 -1.50
C PHE A 26 -4.87 15.66 -1.37
N GLN A 27 -4.18 15.93 -2.46
CA GLN A 27 -3.00 16.79 -2.51
C GLN A 27 -1.90 16.36 -1.54
N ILE A 28 -1.69 15.06 -1.42
CA ILE A 28 -0.61 14.51 -0.59
C ILE A 28 0.66 14.44 -1.43
N ASP A 29 1.76 14.96 -0.89
CA ASP A 29 3.06 14.87 -1.54
C ASP A 29 3.45 13.40 -1.70
N PRO A 30 3.88 12.96 -2.89
CA PRO A 30 4.34 11.58 -3.09
C PRO A 30 5.38 11.12 -2.07
N ALA A 31 6.27 12.02 -1.62
CA ALA A 31 7.26 11.70 -0.60
C ALA A 31 6.63 11.32 0.76
N ASN A 32 5.37 11.64 0.97
CA ASN A 32 4.63 11.32 2.19
C ASN A 32 3.70 10.12 2.02
N ILE A 33 3.87 9.37 0.95
CA ILE A 33 3.08 8.15 0.66
C ILE A 33 4.00 6.94 0.72
N LEU A 34 3.50 5.89 1.37
CA LEU A 34 4.20 4.61 1.50
C LEU A 34 3.30 3.51 0.92
N VAL A 35 3.86 2.68 0.04
CA VAL A 35 3.17 1.50 -0.48
C VAL A 35 3.82 0.27 0.14
N LEU A 36 3.03 -0.53 0.82
CA LEU A 36 3.51 -1.71 1.54
C LEU A 36 2.82 -2.97 1.04
N THR A 37 3.59 -4.03 0.91
CA THR A 37 3.08 -5.36 0.60
C THR A 37 3.80 -6.42 1.42
N GLY A 38 3.21 -7.59 1.53
CA GLY A 38 3.83 -8.72 2.22
C GLY A 38 4.77 -9.54 1.34
N HIS A 39 4.82 -9.26 0.04
CA HIS A 39 5.52 -10.11 -0.93
C HIS A 39 6.49 -9.31 -1.79
N THR A 40 7.72 -9.83 -1.90
CA THR A 40 8.77 -9.18 -2.71
C THR A 40 8.41 -9.14 -4.19
N ALA A 41 7.75 -10.17 -4.71
CA ALA A 41 7.36 -10.21 -6.13
C ALA A 41 6.40 -9.07 -6.48
N LEU A 42 5.40 -8.83 -5.64
CA LEU A 42 4.46 -7.73 -5.87
C LEU A 42 5.14 -6.37 -5.71
N ARG A 43 6.00 -6.23 -4.71
CA ARG A 43 6.82 -5.02 -4.53
C ARG A 43 7.62 -4.70 -5.79
N ASP A 44 8.30 -5.70 -6.33
CA ASP A 44 9.15 -5.51 -7.51
C ASP A 44 8.33 -5.13 -8.74
N ARG A 45 7.15 -5.71 -8.89
CA ARG A 45 6.24 -5.33 -9.98
C ARG A 45 5.77 -3.89 -9.85
N ILE A 46 5.40 -3.45 -8.66
CA ILE A 46 4.97 -2.07 -8.42
C ILE A 46 6.10 -1.10 -8.78
N ARG A 47 7.32 -1.39 -8.35
CA ARG A 47 8.48 -0.55 -8.68
C ARG A 47 8.74 -0.50 -10.18
N ALA A 48 8.61 -1.63 -10.86
CA ALA A 48 8.89 -1.73 -12.29
C ALA A 48 7.82 -1.03 -13.13
N GLU A 49 6.56 -1.10 -12.72
CA GLU A 49 5.43 -0.62 -13.52
C GLU A 49 5.10 0.84 -13.28
N SER A 50 5.59 1.45 -12.20
CA SER A 50 5.29 2.85 -11.85
C SER A 50 3.79 3.14 -11.98
N PRO A 51 2.94 2.49 -11.16
CA PRO A 51 1.50 2.56 -11.34
C PRO A 51 0.99 4.00 -11.27
N GLY A 52 0.07 4.34 -12.14
CA GLY A 52 -0.45 5.70 -12.24
C GLY A 52 0.57 6.72 -12.76
N GLY A 53 1.72 6.28 -13.23
CA GLY A 53 2.80 7.15 -13.67
C GLY A 53 3.70 7.65 -12.54
N PHE A 54 3.51 7.15 -11.32
CA PHE A 54 4.29 7.59 -10.16
C PHE A 54 5.52 6.70 -9.96
N ALA A 55 6.70 7.32 -9.84
CA ALA A 55 7.91 6.59 -9.56
C ALA A 55 7.86 6.00 -8.15
N CYS A 56 8.08 4.69 -8.07
CA CYS A 56 8.12 3.95 -6.80
C CYS A 56 9.50 3.36 -6.62
N ALA A 57 10.09 3.55 -5.45
CA ALA A 57 11.48 3.16 -5.21
C ALA A 57 11.67 2.53 -3.83
N ALA A 58 12.79 1.84 -3.68
CA ALA A 58 13.23 1.38 -2.37
C ALA A 58 13.61 2.58 -1.50
N TRP A 59 13.53 2.40 -0.19
CA TRP A 59 13.90 3.46 0.75
C TRP A 59 15.30 4.01 0.48
N GLU A 60 16.27 3.11 0.27
CA GLU A 60 17.67 3.48 0.08
C GLU A 60 17.94 4.16 -1.27
N ASP A 61 17.13 3.86 -2.28
CA ASP A 61 17.36 4.31 -3.65
C ASP A 61 16.46 5.47 -4.05
N ARG A 62 15.63 5.97 -3.14
CA ARG A 62 14.65 6.99 -3.48
C ARG A 62 15.30 8.32 -3.82
N HIS A 63 14.72 8.99 -4.80
CA HIS A 63 15.00 10.38 -5.11
C HIS A 63 13.89 11.25 -4.52
N ASP A 64 14.12 12.55 -4.47
CA ASP A 64 13.11 13.50 -3.98
C ASP A 64 11.82 13.35 -4.79
N GLY A 65 10.70 13.21 -4.08
CA GLY A 65 9.41 13.07 -4.72
C GLY A 65 9.02 11.64 -5.08
N ASP A 66 9.89 10.66 -4.89
CA ASP A 66 9.55 9.26 -5.12
C ASP A 66 8.64 8.72 -4.02
N ILE A 67 7.73 7.86 -4.43
CA ILE A 67 6.92 7.07 -3.48
C ILE A 67 7.76 5.89 -3.03
N VAL A 68 7.83 5.66 -1.72
CA VAL A 68 8.54 4.50 -1.19
C VAL A 68 7.63 3.28 -1.31
N CYS A 69 8.14 2.21 -1.93
CA CYS A 69 7.46 0.92 -2.03
C CYS A 69 8.34 -0.17 -1.45
N GLU A 70 7.91 -0.76 -0.34
CA GLU A 70 8.68 -1.76 0.38
C GLU A 70 7.79 -2.89 0.90
N THR A 71 8.41 -3.94 1.40
CA THR A 71 7.68 -4.95 2.17
C THR A 71 7.40 -4.42 3.57
N ILE A 72 6.32 -4.91 4.16
CA ILE A 72 5.94 -4.52 5.53
C ILE A 72 7.08 -4.83 6.51
N HIS A 73 7.78 -5.95 6.32
CA HIS A 73 8.87 -6.37 7.19
C HIS A 73 10.00 -5.35 7.26
N ARG A 74 10.33 -4.71 6.14
CA ARG A 74 11.44 -3.76 6.07
C ARG A 74 11.11 -2.40 6.67
N MET A 75 9.83 -2.07 6.73
CA MET A 75 9.40 -0.72 7.09
C MET A 75 8.84 -0.62 8.51
N LYS A 76 9.29 -1.49 9.40
CA LYS A 76 8.91 -1.42 10.80
C LYS A 76 9.40 -0.10 11.41
N GLY A 77 8.49 0.57 12.09
CA GLY A 77 8.82 1.83 12.77
C GLY A 77 8.75 3.07 11.89
N LEU A 78 8.55 2.94 10.59
CA LEU A 78 8.39 4.08 9.70
C LEU A 78 6.91 4.42 9.53
N GLU A 79 6.59 5.69 9.64
CA GLU A 79 5.23 6.19 9.44
C GLU A 79 5.20 7.20 8.29
N ARG A 80 4.04 7.32 7.64
CA ARG A 80 3.79 8.31 6.57
C ARG A 80 2.37 8.81 6.69
N ASP A 81 2.10 9.98 6.10
CA ASP A 81 0.76 10.57 6.10
C ASP A 81 -0.24 9.63 5.47
N ALA A 82 0.09 9.03 4.33
CA ALA A 82 -0.77 8.07 3.67
C ALA A 82 -0.02 6.76 3.42
N VAL A 83 -0.70 5.64 3.61
CA VAL A 83 -0.15 4.31 3.36
C VAL A 83 -1.15 3.50 2.55
N ILE A 84 -0.65 2.85 1.51
CA ILE A 84 -1.40 1.84 0.77
C ILE A 84 -0.82 0.49 1.15
N VAL A 85 -1.62 -0.36 1.79
CA VAL A 85 -1.26 -1.76 2.01
C VAL A 85 -1.92 -2.56 0.90
N VAL A 86 -1.12 -3.25 0.10
CA VAL A 86 -1.62 -3.99 -1.07
C VAL A 86 -1.17 -5.44 -1.01
N THR A 87 -2.11 -6.33 -1.30
CA THR A 87 -1.80 -7.75 -1.46
C THR A 87 -2.63 -8.33 -2.60
N ALA A 88 -2.05 -9.27 -3.34
CA ALA A 88 -2.77 -9.95 -4.41
C ALA A 88 -3.69 -11.03 -3.88
N ASP A 89 -3.28 -11.69 -2.79
CA ASP A 89 -4.02 -12.81 -2.19
C ASP A 89 -4.27 -12.52 -0.70
N ASP A 90 -5.27 -13.19 -0.11
CA ASP A 90 -5.55 -13.06 1.31
C ASP A 90 -4.69 -14.05 2.11
N ASP A 91 -3.38 -13.85 2.06
CA ASP A 91 -2.39 -14.72 2.70
C ASP A 91 -1.50 -13.99 3.70
N LEU A 92 -1.76 -12.72 3.97
CA LEU A 92 -1.08 -12.00 5.03
C LEU A 92 -1.67 -12.38 6.39
N GLY A 93 -0.80 -12.73 7.33
CA GLY A 93 -1.24 -12.95 8.71
C GLY A 93 -1.75 -11.65 9.33
N ASP A 94 -2.66 -11.77 10.29
CA ASP A 94 -3.27 -10.61 10.95
C ASP A 94 -2.22 -9.69 11.60
N HIS A 95 -1.19 -10.28 12.20
CA HIS A 95 -0.14 -9.49 12.83
C HIS A 95 0.61 -8.63 11.81
N LEU A 96 1.03 -9.21 10.69
CA LEU A 96 1.76 -8.49 9.67
C LEU A 96 0.88 -7.41 9.04
N LEU A 97 -0.38 -7.75 8.78
CA LEU A 97 -1.34 -6.80 8.23
C LEU A 97 -1.54 -5.62 9.18
N TYR A 98 -1.68 -5.88 10.48
CA TYR A 98 -1.81 -4.82 11.48
C TYR A 98 -0.57 -3.92 11.50
N VAL A 99 0.64 -4.51 11.45
CA VAL A 99 1.88 -3.74 11.43
C VAL A 99 1.90 -2.78 10.23
N GLY A 100 1.50 -3.27 9.04
CA GLY A 100 1.44 -2.43 7.84
C GLY A 100 0.42 -1.32 7.97
N MET A 101 -0.79 -1.66 8.43
CA MET A 101 -1.88 -0.69 8.57
C MET A 101 -1.53 0.41 9.57
N SER A 102 -0.77 0.09 10.61
CA SER A 102 -0.41 1.05 11.66
C SER A 102 0.66 2.05 11.25
N ARG A 103 1.21 1.94 10.03
CA ARG A 103 2.20 2.93 9.53
C ARG A 103 1.55 4.22 9.02
N ALA A 104 0.22 4.23 8.84
CA ALA A 104 -0.50 5.41 8.35
C ALA A 104 -0.80 6.39 9.49
N VAL A 105 -0.44 7.65 9.30
CA VAL A 105 -0.74 8.71 10.26
C VAL A 105 -2.16 9.25 10.04
N SER A 106 -2.54 9.53 8.80
CA SER A 106 -3.85 10.13 8.53
C SER A 106 -4.72 9.37 7.55
N ARG A 107 -4.15 8.72 6.54
CA ARG A 107 -4.94 8.02 5.53
C ARG A 107 -4.40 6.62 5.30
N LEU A 108 -5.31 5.65 5.33
CA LEU A 108 -4.98 4.25 5.07
C LEU A 108 -5.86 3.73 3.95
N VAL A 109 -5.23 3.12 2.95
CA VAL A 109 -5.90 2.43 1.86
C VAL A 109 -5.45 0.98 1.89
N VAL A 110 -6.38 0.06 1.84
CA VAL A 110 -6.08 -1.37 1.73
C VAL A 110 -6.61 -1.89 0.41
N VAL A 111 -5.72 -2.41 -0.42
CA VAL A 111 -6.05 -2.99 -1.72
C VAL A 111 -5.84 -4.51 -1.64
N GLY A 112 -6.87 -5.26 -1.91
CA GLY A 112 -6.75 -6.72 -1.83
C GLY A 112 -8.00 -7.45 -2.31
N PRO A 113 -7.98 -8.79 -2.27
CA PRO A 113 -9.11 -9.59 -2.69
C PRO A 113 -10.32 -9.38 -1.78
N ARG A 114 -11.50 -9.74 -2.29
CA ARG A 114 -12.76 -9.55 -1.56
C ARG A 114 -12.74 -10.21 -0.18
N ALA A 115 -12.13 -11.38 -0.07
CA ALA A 115 -12.05 -12.08 1.21
C ALA A 115 -11.35 -11.21 2.28
N LEU A 116 -10.28 -10.54 1.90
CA LEU A 116 -9.54 -9.66 2.80
C LEU A 116 -10.34 -8.41 3.14
N THR A 117 -10.84 -7.70 2.13
CA THR A 117 -11.56 -6.44 2.36
C THR A 117 -12.84 -6.66 3.15
N THR A 118 -13.56 -7.75 2.90
CA THR A 118 -14.74 -8.11 3.66
C THR A 118 -14.40 -8.39 5.11
N ARG A 119 -13.32 -9.14 5.35
CA ARG A 119 -12.87 -9.46 6.71
C ARG A 119 -12.48 -8.20 7.48
N LEU A 120 -11.77 -7.28 6.85
CA LEU A 120 -11.36 -6.03 7.49
C LEU A 120 -12.55 -5.12 7.79
N GLN A 121 -13.51 -5.04 6.88
CA GLN A 121 -14.73 -4.27 7.09
C GLN A 121 -15.58 -4.84 8.23
N ALA A 122 -15.45 -6.14 8.50
CA ALA A 122 -16.16 -6.80 9.61
C ALA A 122 -15.43 -6.65 10.96
N GLY A 123 -14.34 -5.87 11.02
CA GLY A 123 -13.64 -5.59 12.26
C GLY A 123 -12.35 -6.37 12.51
N GLY A 124 -11.88 -7.18 11.58
CA GLY A 124 -10.58 -7.83 11.66
C GLY A 124 -9.52 -7.05 10.90
N PRO A 125 -8.24 -7.18 11.20
CA PRO A 125 -7.60 -7.84 12.35
C PRO A 125 -7.79 -7.02 13.63
N GLY A 126 -8.14 -7.63 14.72
CA GLY A 126 -8.52 -7.02 15.98
C GLY A 126 -7.58 -5.94 16.52
N ILE A 127 -7.85 -4.74 16.12
CA ILE A 127 -7.10 -3.56 16.55
C ILE A 127 -7.81 -2.90 17.71
#